data_0cd0af763eb1ab13fdbfe24e81b16c6f
#
_entry.id   0cd0af763eb1ab13fdbfe24e81b16c6f
#
_cell.length_a   1.000
_cell.length_b   1.000
_cell.length_c   1.000
_cell.angle_alpha   90.00
_cell.angle_beta   90.00
_cell.angle_gamma   90.00
#
_symmetry.space_group_name_H-M   'P 1'
#
loop_
_entity.id
_entity.type
_entity.pdbx_description
1 polymer ?
#
loop_
_entity_poly.entity_id
_entity_poly.type
_entity_poly.pdbx_seq_one_letter_code
_entity_poly.pdbx_strand_id
1 'polypeptide(L)'
;MKVLAFSDLHMARNRAADVVAASTEADLVIGAGDFCNMRQGLDEAIQMLAGIAAPLVLVPGNAESVGELTDAAPDGVHVLHGSGMTLDGLRLFGLGYGVPPTPFGAWSCDLTEAEAAELLDRCEGADILITHSPPKGYGDVTSQGVSVGSTAVRDAVERIQPEFVFCGHIHDSWGYRGSMGRTQIANLGPKVHWFEVNT
;
A
#
# COMPACT_ATOMS: atom_id res chain seq x y z
N MET A 1 15.55 -2.65 -10.85
CA MET A 1 14.25 -2.04 -11.20
C MET A 1 14.04 -0.82 -10.31
N LYS A 2 13.75 0.34 -10.91
CA LYS A 2 13.50 1.61 -10.18
C LYS A 2 12.01 1.71 -9.84
N VAL A 3 11.66 1.58 -8.58
CA VAL A 3 10.28 1.58 -8.09
C VAL A 3 9.94 2.92 -7.45
N LEU A 4 8.84 3.52 -7.89
CA LEU A 4 8.22 4.67 -7.23
C LEU A 4 7.06 4.16 -6.37
N ALA A 5 7.02 4.52 -5.09
CA ALA A 5 5.93 4.15 -4.19
C ALA A 5 5.36 5.35 -3.44
N PHE A 6 4.04 5.32 -3.19
CA PHE A 6 3.29 6.32 -2.45
C PHE A 6 2.07 5.70 -1.75
N SER A 7 1.45 6.43 -0.83
CA SER A 7 0.17 6.06 -0.18
C SER A 7 -0.61 7.30 0.23
N ASP A 8 -1.84 7.12 0.71
CA ASP A 8 -2.63 8.14 1.42
C ASP A 8 -2.76 9.48 0.68
N LEU A 9 -3.08 9.43 -0.62
CA LEU A 9 -3.28 10.66 -1.42
C LEU A 9 -4.45 11.49 -0.94
N HIS A 10 -5.54 10.84 -0.49
CA HIS A 10 -6.73 11.53 0.03
C HIS A 10 -7.18 12.72 -0.84
N MET A 11 -7.28 12.52 -2.15
CA MET A 11 -7.67 13.53 -3.12
C MET A 11 -6.69 14.72 -3.28
N ALA A 12 -5.47 14.64 -2.77
CA ALA A 12 -4.48 15.70 -2.85
C ALA A 12 -3.92 15.85 -4.28
N ARG A 13 -4.57 16.68 -5.11
CA ARG A 13 -4.24 16.88 -6.55
C ARG A 13 -2.78 17.22 -6.81
N ASN A 14 -2.17 18.07 -5.99
CA ASN A 14 -0.76 18.44 -6.12
C ASN A 14 0.15 17.24 -5.85
N ARG A 15 -0.19 16.37 -4.90
CA ARG A 15 0.59 15.15 -4.61
C ARG A 15 0.46 14.11 -5.73
N ALA A 16 -0.75 13.94 -6.26
CA ALA A 16 -0.96 13.09 -7.42
C ALA A 16 -0.16 13.61 -8.64
N ALA A 17 -0.14 14.92 -8.87
CA ALA A 17 0.66 15.53 -9.93
C ALA A 17 2.17 15.30 -9.74
N ASP A 18 2.69 15.38 -8.51
CA ASP A 18 4.08 15.06 -8.18
C ASP A 18 4.41 13.60 -8.51
N VAL A 19 3.50 12.66 -8.18
CA VAL A 19 3.65 11.23 -8.48
C VAL A 19 3.67 10.99 -9.99
N VAL A 20 2.72 11.58 -10.73
CA VAL A 20 2.65 11.46 -12.20
C VAL A 20 3.91 12.00 -12.85
N ALA A 21 4.37 13.19 -12.44
CA ALA A 21 5.59 13.78 -12.99
C ALA A 21 6.82 12.89 -12.74
N ALA A 22 6.95 12.36 -11.53
CA ALA A 22 8.08 11.50 -11.16
C ALA A 22 8.02 10.11 -11.84
N SER A 23 6.82 9.60 -12.15
CA SER A 23 6.62 8.26 -12.71
C SER A 23 7.29 8.04 -14.08
N THR A 24 7.63 9.12 -14.79
CA THR A 24 8.36 9.06 -16.09
C THR A 24 9.74 8.42 -15.98
N GLU A 25 10.30 8.34 -14.77
CA GLU A 25 11.58 7.72 -14.49
C GLU A 25 11.46 6.35 -13.80
N ALA A 26 10.23 5.88 -13.58
CA ALA A 26 9.97 4.62 -12.87
C ALA A 26 9.83 3.44 -13.85
N ASP A 27 10.33 2.28 -13.44
CA ASP A 27 10.03 1.00 -14.08
C ASP A 27 8.72 0.41 -13.55
N LEU A 28 8.32 0.77 -12.33
CA LEU A 28 7.10 0.35 -11.65
C LEU A 28 6.63 1.44 -10.70
N VAL A 29 5.31 1.67 -10.64
CA VAL A 29 4.66 2.55 -9.66
C VAL A 29 3.75 1.75 -8.75
N ILE A 30 3.84 1.98 -7.44
CA ILE A 30 3.05 1.30 -6.41
C ILE A 30 2.29 2.31 -5.56
N GLY A 31 0.96 2.12 -5.45
CA GLY A 31 0.09 2.87 -4.55
C GLY A 31 -0.44 1.97 -3.42
N ALA A 32 -0.12 2.32 -2.17
CA ALA A 32 -0.48 1.53 -0.99
C ALA A 32 -1.74 2.02 -0.26
N GLY A 33 -2.76 2.45 -1.02
CA GLY A 33 -4.12 2.72 -0.52
C GLY A 33 -4.41 4.16 -0.14
N ASP A 34 -5.68 4.39 0.21
CA ASP A 34 -6.28 5.67 0.57
C ASP A 34 -6.13 6.75 -0.50
N PHE A 35 -6.65 6.44 -1.70
CA PHE A 35 -6.66 7.37 -2.84
C PHE A 35 -7.75 8.43 -2.68
N CYS A 36 -8.93 8.04 -2.18
CA CYS A 36 -10.08 8.92 -1.95
C CYS A 36 -10.31 9.20 -0.45
N ASN A 37 -11.44 9.84 -0.13
CA ASN A 37 -11.83 10.14 1.24
C ASN A 37 -13.15 9.46 1.59
N MET A 38 -13.18 8.61 2.63
CA MET A 38 -14.42 8.04 3.17
C MET A 38 -15.35 7.48 2.08
N ARG A 39 -14.80 6.72 1.13
CA ARG A 39 -15.49 6.12 -0.02
C ARG A 39 -16.06 7.13 -1.04
N GLN A 40 -15.54 8.36 -1.09
CA GLN A 40 -16.02 9.40 -1.98
C GLN A 40 -14.91 9.93 -2.91
N GLY A 41 -15.24 10.11 -4.19
CA GLY A 41 -14.36 10.71 -5.17
C GLY A 41 -13.27 9.77 -5.72
N LEU A 42 -13.46 8.44 -5.64
CA LEU A 42 -12.45 7.47 -6.07
C LEU A 42 -12.15 7.57 -7.57
N ASP A 43 -13.17 7.70 -8.43
CA ASP A 43 -12.98 7.85 -9.88
C ASP A 43 -12.10 9.07 -10.19
N GLU A 44 -12.35 10.20 -9.50
CA GLU A 44 -11.56 11.41 -9.64
C GLU A 44 -10.12 11.20 -9.14
N ALA A 45 -9.94 10.51 -8.01
CA ALA A 45 -8.62 10.21 -7.46
C ALA A 45 -7.79 9.35 -8.43
N ILE A 46 -8.39 8.31 -9.00
CA ILE A 46 -7.73 7.45 -9.99
C ILE A 46 -7.48 8.20 -11.30
N GLN A 47 -8.41 9.05 -11.74
CA GLN A 47 -8.21 9.89 -12.92
C GLN A 47 -7.01 10.85 -12.76
N MET A 48 -6.68 11.31 -11.54
CA MET A 48 -5.48 12.13 -11.30
C MET A 48 -4.18 11.36 -11.57
N LEU A 49 -4.22 10.02 -11.56
CA LEU A 49 -3.07 9.14 -11.83
C LEU A 49 -2.99 8.68 -13.29
N ALA A 50 -3.93 9.06 -14.15
CA ALA A 50 -4.03 8.61 -15.54
C ALA A 50 -2.81 8.97 -16.42
N GLY A 51 -1.96 9.90 -15.98
CA GLY A 51 -0.71 10.26 -16.67
C GLY A 51 0.48 9.31 -16.40
N ILE A 52 0.32 8.31 -15.52
CA ILE A 52 1.35 7.32 -15.23
C ILE A 52 1.43 6.35 -16.41
N ALA A 53 2.59 6.29 -17.08
CA ALA A 53 2.82 5.39 -18.21
C ALA A 53 3.52 4.07 -17.81
N ALA A 54 4.22 4.06 -16.69
CA ALA A 54 4.80 2.84 -16.13
C ALA A 54 3.73 1.87 -15.63
N PRO A 55 4.00 0.56 -15.55
CA PRO A 55 3.13 -0.38 -14.86
C PRO A 55 2.70 0.15 -13.48
N LEU A 56 1.40 0.11 -13.20
CA LEU A 56 0.83 0.64 -11.95
C LEU A 56 0.16 -0.49 -11.17
N VAL A 57 0.59 -0.67 -9.91
CA VAL A 57 0.02 -1.64 -8.97
C VAL A 57 -0.58 -0.89 -7.79
N LEU A 58 -1.84 -1.13 -7.51
CA LEU A 58 -2.60 -0.49 -6.44
C LEU A 58 -3.09 -1.52 -5.42
N VAL A 59 -3.09 -1.13 -4.17
CA VAL A 59 -3.71 -1.85 -3.07
C VAL A 59 -4.76 -0.92 -2.47
N PRO A 60 -6.01 -1.35 -2.20
CA PRO A 60 -6.99 -0.46 -1.59
C PRO A 60 -6.60 -0.09 -0.16
N GLY A 61 -6.88 1.14 0.26
CA GLY A 61 -6.81 1.54 1.65
C GLY A 61 -8.10 1.20 2.40
N ASN A 62 -8.31 1.83 3.55
CA ASN A 62 -9.59 1.72 4.24
C ASN A 62 -10.63 2.75 3.71
N ALA A 63 -10.20 3.75 2.95
CA ALA A 63 -11.09 4.74 2.35
C ALA A 63 -11.78 4.29 1.05
N GLU A 64 -11.44 3.14 0.50
CA GLU A 64 -12.08 2.51 -0.67
C GLU A 64 -12.09 0.98 -0.54
N SER A 65 -13.11 0.32 -1.14
CA SER A 65 -13.11 -1.14 -1.23
C SER A 65 -12.36 -1.64 -2.45
N VAL A 66 -11.95 -2.93 -2.41
CA VAL A 66 -11.29 -3.57 -3.56
C VAL A 66 -12.18 -3.57 -4.80
N GLY A 67 -13.50 -3.75 -4.65
CA GLY A 67 -14.45 -3.69 -5.77
C GLY A 67 -14.49 -2.30 -6.40
N GLU A 68 -14.66 -1.25 -5.58
CA GLU A 68 -14.67 0.14 -6.06
C GLU A 68 -13.37 0.51 -6.75
N LEU A 69 -12.22 0.11 -6.17
CA LEU A 69 -10.91 0.41 -6.77
C LEU A 69 -10.72 -0.34 -8.09
N THR A 70 -11.18 -1.59 -8.18
CA THR A 70 -11.12 -2.38 -9.42
C THR A 70 -12.00 -1.78 -10.51
N ASP A 71 -13.19 -1.31 -10.16
CA ASP A 71 -14.13 -0.68 -11.09
C ASP A 71 -13.62 0.69 -11.59
N ALA A 72 -12.91 1.45 -10.73
CA ALA A 72 -12.34 2.74 -11.07
C ALA A 72 -10.99 2.65 -11.82
N ALA A 73 -10.27 1.53 -11.68
CA ALA A 73 -8.96 1.34 -12.27
C ALA A 73 -9.04 1.20 -13.81
N PRO A 74 -8.28 1.97 -14.61
CA PRO A 74 -8.25 1.79 -16.05
C PRO A 74 -7.57 0.47 -16.44
N ASP A 75 -7.83 0.02 -17.68
CA ASP A 75 -7.21 -1.17 -18.25
C ASP A 75 -5.67 -1.10 -18.11
N GLY A 76 -5.09 -2.22 -17.64
CA GLY A 76 -3.65 -2.34 -17.44
C GLY A 76 -3.15 -1.92 -16.04
N VAL A 77 -4.00 -1.36 -15.19
CA VAL A 77 -3.70 -1.15 -13.77
C VAL A 77 -4.03 -2.43 -12.98
N HIS A 78 -3.12 -2.85 -12.12
CA HIS A 78 -3.29 -4.05 -11.31
C HIS A 78 -3.75 -3.68 -9.90
N VAL A 79 -4.86 -4.27 -9.44
CA VAL A 79 -5.37 -4.10 -8.08
C VAL A 79 -5.14 -5.40 -7.30
N LEU A 80 -4.43 -5.33 -6.18
CA LEU A 80 -4.09 -6.48 -5.35
C LEU A 80 -4.75 -6.37 -3.97
N HIS A 81 -5.42 -7.45 -3.53
CA HIS A 81 -5.97 -7.59 -2.18
C HIS A 81 -6.08 -9.07 -1.81
N GLY A 82 -5.23 -9.57 -0.91
CA GLY A 82 -5.08 -10.99 -0.62
C GLY A 82 -4.64 -11.80 -1.84
N SER A 83 -3.92 -11.17 -2.76
CA SER A 83 -3.50 -11.72 -4.04
C SER A 83 -2.13 -11.20 -4.44
N GLY A 84 -1.47 -11.91 -5.34
CA GLY A 84 -0.15 -11.54 -5.85
C GLY A 84 -0.07 -11.59 -7.37
N MET A 85 1.03 -11.04 -7.89
CA MET A 85 1.41 -11.10 -9.30
C MET A 85 2.92 -11.13 -9.45
N THR A 86 3.39 -11.46 -10.64
CA THR A 86 4.79 -11.32 -11.03
C THR A 86 4.90 -10.35 -12.20
N LEU A 87 5.77 -9.36 -12.08
CA LEU A 87 6.07 -8.38 -13.11
C LEU A 87 7.58 -8.40 -13.38
N ASP A 88 7.99 -8.76 -14.59
CA ASP A 88 9.40 -8.83 -15.01
C ASP A 88 10.31 -9.59 -14.02
N GLY A 89 9.79 -10.68 -13.46
CA GLY A 89 10.49 -11.52 -12.48
C GLY A 89 10.31 -11.07 -11.02
N LEU A 90 9.82 -9.87 -10.75
CA LEU A 90 9.55 -9.34 -9.42
C LEU A 90 8.19 -9.83 -8.90
N ARG A 91 8.18 -10.52 -7.78
CA ARG A 91 6.97 -11.04 -7.13
C ARG A 91 6.40 -10.00 -6.18
N LEU A 92 5.15 -9.62 -6.43
CA LEU A 92 4.39 -8.66 -5.64
C LEU A 92 3.22 -9.36 -4.96
N PHE A 93 2.91 -9.00 -3.72
CA PHE A 93 1.70 -9.41 -3.03
C PHE A 93 1.07 -8.22 -2.31
N GLY A 94 -0.26 -8.07 -2.39
CA GLY A 94 -0.99 -6.95 -1.83
C GLY A 94 -2.05 -7.35 -0.80
N LEU A 95 -2.13 -6.61 0.31
CA LEU A 95 -3.23 -6.67 1.29
C LEU A 95 -3.69 -5.25 1.62
N GLY A 96 -4.90 -4.93 1.22
CA GLY A 96 -5.54 -3.64 1.54
C GLY A 96 -6.26 -3.63 2.88
N TYR A 97 -6.95 -2.52 3.11
CA TYR A 97 -7.84 -2.24 4.21
C TYR A 97 -7.13 -1.88 5.53
N GLY A 98 -7.90 -1.34 6.48
CA GLY A 98 -7.46 -1.13 7.85
C GLY A 98 -7.33 -2.47 8.60
N VAL A 99 -6.19 -2.71 9.25
CA VAL A 99 -5.94 -3.89 10.08
C VAL A 99 -5.15 -3.46 11.32
N PRO A 100 -5.63 -3.73 12.53
CA PRO A 100 -6.95 -4.22 12.92
C PRO A 100 -8.07 -3.22 12.60
N PRO A 101 -9.36 -3.58 12.82
CA PRO A 101 -10.48 -2.68 12.54
C PRO A 101 -10.32 -1.31 13.18
N THR A 102 -10.57 -0.29 12.38
CA THR A 102 -10.42 1.11 12.78
C THR A 102 -11.65 1.62 13.57
N PRO A 103 -11.51 2.69 14.36
CA PRO A 103 -12.64 3.31 15.05
C PRO A 103 -13.46 4.27 14.14
N PHE A 104 -13.26 4.25 12.82
CA PHE A 104 -13.81 5.25 11.90
C PHE A 104 -15.26 5.00 11.49
N GLY A 105 -15.83 3.82 11.81
CA GLY A 105 -17.22 3.48 11.53
C GLY A 105 -17.44 2.86 10.15
N ALA A 106 -18.70 2.82 9.71
CA ALA A 106 -19.16 1.97 8.61
C ALA A 106 -18.59 2.30 7.22
N TRP A 107 -17.97 3.44 7.03
CA TRP A 107 -17.33 3.78 5.76
C TRP A 107 -15.95 3.12 5.59
N SER A 108 -15.28 2.82 6.72
CA SER A 108 -13.95 2.23 6.71
C SER A 108 -14.02 0.77 6.27
N CYS A 109 -13.20 0.40 5.32
CA CYS A 109 -12.99 -0.97 4.90
C CYS A 109 -11.90 -1.58 5.79
N ASP A 110 -12.30 -2.48 6.68
CA ASP A 110 -11.40 -3.04 7.68
C ASP A 110 -11.43 -4.57 7.65
N LEU A 111 -10.34 -5.19 8.11
CA LEU A 111 -10.23 -6.61 8.40
C LEU A 111 -9.86 -6.82 9.86
N THR A 112 -10.37 -7.88 10.45
CA THR A 112 -9.82 -8.42 11.69
C THR A 112 -8.42 -9.00 11.42
N GLU A 113 -7.61 -9.13 12.48
CA GLU A 113 -6.30 -9.78 12.36
C GLU A 113 -6.41 -11.22 11.82
N ALA A 114 -7.49 -11.95 12.15
CA ALA A 114 -7.73 -13.30 11.66
C ALA A 114 -8.01 -13.33 10.14
N GLU A 115 -8.88 -12.44 9.64
CA GLU A 115 -9.16 -12.32 8.21
C GLU A 115 -7.92 -11.89 7.42
N ALA A 116 -7.14 -10.94 7.96
CA ALA A 116 -5.89 -10.51 7.37
C ALA A 116 -4.87 -11.66 7.29
N ALA A 117 -4.74 -12.45 8.36
CA ALA A 117 -3.86 -13.61 8.39
C ALA A 117 -4.27 -14.65 7.33
N GLU A 118 -5.57 -14.97 7.19
CA GLU A 118 -6.08 -15.90 6.17
C GLU A 118 -5.73 -15.43 4.74
N LEU A 119 -5.86 -14.13 4.47
CA LEU A 119 -5.49 -13.57 3.16
C LEU A 119 -3.98 -13.62 2.93
N LEU A 120 -3.18 -13.28 3.95
CA LEU A 120 -1.71 -13.28 3.88
C LEU A 120 -1.13 -14.69 3.77
N ASP A 121 -1.82 -15.72 4.30
CA ASP A 121 -1.39 -17.11 4.17
C ASP A 121 -1.38 -17.61 2.72
N ARG A 122 -2.09 -16.95 1.81
CA ARG A 122 -2.04 -17.22 0.38
C ARG A 122 -0.70 -16.80 -0.27
N CYS A 123 0.08 -15.98 0.43
CA CYS A 123 1.39 -15.53 -0.03
C CYS A 123 2.47 -16.59 0.30
N GLU A 124 2.85 -17.38 -0.69
CA GLU A 124 3.94 -18.35 -0.58
C GLU A 124 5.32 -17.69 -0.60
N GLY A 125 5.41 -16.47 -1.15
CA GLY A 125 6.61 -15.65 -1.20
C GLY A 125 6.43 -14.42 -2.06
N ALA A 126 7.05 -13.32 -1.65
CA ALA A 126 7.06 -12.04 -2.36
C ALA A 126 8.41 -11.35 -2.19
N ASP A 127 8.80 -10.57 -3.20
CA ASP A 127 9.97 -9.71 -3.13
C ASP A 127 9.55 -8.33 -2.57
N ILE A 128 8.32 -7.89 -2.91
CA ILE A 128 7.65 -6.74 -2.30
C ILE A 128 6.30 -7.16 -1.74
N LEU A 129 6.06 -6.89 -0.46
CA LEU A 129 4.76 -6.98 0.18
C LEU A 129 4.19 -5.56 0.32
N ILE A 130 3.00 -5.34 -0.25
CA ILE A 130 2.32 -4.06 -0.23
C ILE A 130 1.13 -4.19 0.72
N THR A 131 1.13 -3.46 1.82
CA THR A 131 0.00 -3.48 2.76
C THR A 131 -0.49 -2.07 3.01
N HIS A 132 -1.81 -1.84 3.16
CA HIS A 132 -2.24 -0.51 3.58
C HIS A 132 -1.84 -0.26 5.02
N SER A 133 -2.20 -1.14 5.95
CA SER A 133 -1.78 -1.04 7.35
C SER A 133 -0.34 -1.49 7.57
N PRO A 134 0.43 -0.78 8.42
CA PRO A 134 1.81 -1.15 8.75
C PRO A 134 1.88 -2.38 9.65
N PRO A 135 3.00 -3.13 9.63
CA PRO A 135 3.26 -4.20 10.59
C PRO A 135 3.44 -3.62 12.00
N LYS A 136 2.92 -4.32 13.01
CA LYS A 136 2.99 -3.93 14.42
C LYS A 136 4.43 -3.63 14.86
N GLY A 137 4.65 -2.43 15.38
CA GLY A 137 5.95 -1.95 15.87
C GLY A 137 6.84 -1.30 14.80
N TYR A 138 6.35 -1.14 13.57
CA TYR A 138 7.15 -0.59 12.46
C TYR A 138 6.34 0.43 11.66
N GLY A 139 6.61 1.72 11.85
CA GLY A 139 5.92 2.80 11.15
C GLY A 139 4.44 2.91 11.51
N ASP A 140 4.08 2.56 12.74
CA ASP A 140 2.70 2.40 13.21
C ASP A 140 2.39 3.21 14.47
N VAL A 141 3.23 4.16 14.83
CA VAL A 141 3.09 4.94 16.06
C VAL A 141 2.28 6.20 15.80
N THR A 142 1.21 6.38 16.56
CA THR A 142 0.38 7.58 16.55
C THR A 142 1.06 8.75 17.28
N SER A 143 0.56 9.97 17.11
CA SER A 143 1.00 11.16 17.86
C SER A 143 0.89 11.03 19.38
N GLN A 144 0.10 10.08 19.85
CA GLN A 144 -0.02 9.75 21.28
C GLN A 144 1.02 8.71 21.75
N GLY A 145 1.91 8.26 20.89
CA GLY A 145 2.91 7.25 21.19
C GLY A 145 2.38 5.81 21.24
N VAL A 146 1.18 5.58 20.69
CA VAL A 146 0.56 4.24 20.67
C VAL A 146 0.87 3.54 19.34
N SER A 147 1.39 2.32 19.43
CA SER A 147 1.59 1.43 18.28
C SER A 147 0.24 0.77 17.94
N VAL A 148 -0.23 0.97 16.71
CA VAL A 148 -1.57 0.54 16.25
C VAL A 148 -1.53 -0.35 15.00
N GLY A 149 -0.36 -0.76 14.54
CA GLY A 149 -0.18 -1.64 13.39
C GLY A 149 -0.68 -3.06 13.60
N SER A 150 -0.71 -3.83 12.51
CA SER A 150 -1.24 -5.19 12.45
C SER A 150 -0.23 -6.24 12.90
N THR A 151 -0.67 -7.15 13.76
CA THR A 151 0.09 -8.34 14.14
C THR A 151 0.13 -9.36 13.01
N ALA A 152 -0.96 -9.55 12.27
CA ALA A 152 -1.01 -10.44 11.12
C ALA A 152 -0.03 -10.02 10.01
N VAL A 153 0.05 -8.70 9.72
CA VAL A 153 1.04 -8.19 8.77
C VAL A 153 2.46 -8.41 9.27
N ARG A 154 2.72 -8.18 10.56
CA ARG A 154 4.04 -8.45 11.16
C ARG A 154 4.43 -9.91 11.02
N ASP A 155 3.55 -10.83 11.40
CA ASP A 155 3.80 -12.27 11.34
C ASP A 155 4.05 -12.73 9.89
N ALA A 156 3.30 -12.16 8.93
CA ALA A 156 3.53 -12.42 7.51
C ALA A 156 4.90 -11.92 7.05
N VAL A 157 5.33 -10.74 7.47
CA VAL A 157 6.67 -10.22 7.16
C VAL A 157 7.76 -11.12 7.74
N GLU A 158 7.61 -11.59 8.99
CA GLU A 158 8.54 -12.52 9.62
C GLU A 158 8.64 -13.86 8.87
N ARG A 159 7.51 -14.36 8.35
CA ARG A 159 7.44 -15.61 7.58
C ARG A 159 7.98 -15.48 6.17
N ILE A 160 7.54 -14.45 5.43
CA ILE A 160 7.86 -14.26 4.00
C ILE A 160 9.25 -13.70 3.80
N GLN A 161 9.68 -12.77 4.68
CA GLN A 161 10.94 -12.02 4.59
C GLN A 161 11.12 -11.37 3.21
N PRO A 162 10.15 -10.54 2.73
CA PRO A 162 10.30 -9.84 1.47
C PRO A 162 11.49 -8.86 1.54
N GLU A 163 11.98 -8.38 0.41
CA GLU A 163 13.00 -7.32 0.40
C GLU A 163 12.42 -6.01 0.93
N PHE A 164 11.17 -5.68 0.50
CA PHE A 164 10.48 -4.47 0.94
C PHE A 164 9.05 -4.74 1.44
N VAL A 165 8.65 -3.93 2.43
CA VAL A 165 7.24 -3.72 2.81
C VAL A 165 6.91 -2.26 2.60
N PHE A 166 5.91 -1.98 1.77
CA PHE A 166 5.35 -0.65 1.56
C PHE A 166 3.99 -0.55 2.22
N CYS A 167 3.81 0.47 3.06
CA CYS A 167 2.54 0.69 3.77
C CYS A 167 2.23 2.19 3.91
N GLY A 168 1.06 2.51 4.48
CA GLY A 168 0.58 3.85 4.77
C GLY A 168 -0.23 3.87 6.06
N HIS A 169 -1.48 4.39 5.96
CA HIS A 169 -2.53 4.36 6.98
C HIS A 169 -2.25 5.18 8.25
N ILE A 170 -1.11 5.02 8.89
CA ILE A 170 -0.78 5.73 10.14
C ILE A 170 -0.03 7.02 9.77
N HIS A 171 -0.81 8.11 9.64
CA HIS A 171 -0.33 9.39 9.12
C HIS A 171 0.80 10.00 9.96
N ASP A 172 0.74 9.84 11.30
CA ASP A 172 1.79 10.33 12.20
C ASP A 172 3.16 9.65 11.97
N SER A 173 3.16 8.51 11.27
CA SER A 173 4.34 7.74 10.93
C SER A 173 4.78 7.86 9.46
N TRP A 174 4.18 8.75 8.67
CA TRP A 174 4.60 8.95 7.28
C TRP A 174 6.08 9.30 7.16
N GLY A 175 6.75 8.65 6.24
CA GLY A 175 8.18 8.79 6.02
C GLY A 175 9.04 7.88 6.90
N TYR A 176 8.42 7.05 7.75
CA TYR A 176 9.15 6.04 8.52
C TYR A 176 9.95 5.11 7.59
N ARG A 177 11.17 4.80 8.03
CA ARG A 177 12.07 3.80 7.43
C ARG A 177 12.65 2.96 8.55
N GLY A 178 12.53 1.64 8.43
CA GLY A 178 13.07 0.69 9.39
C GLY A 178 13.32 -0.66 8.75
N SER A 179 13.77 -1.64 9.53
CA SER A 179 14.01 -2.99 9.04
C SER A 179 13.57 -4.04 10.06
N MET A 180 13.07 -5.16 9.55
CA MET A 180 12.75 -6.38 10.29
C MET A 180 13.54 -7.54 9.67
N GLY A 181 14.60 -8.00 10.32
CA GLY A 181 15.54 -8.92 9.70
C GLY A 181 16.16 -8.29 8.45
N ARG A 182 16.00 -8.94 7.29
CA ARG A 182 16.47 -8.42 6.00
C ARG A 182 15.47 -7.49 5.31
N THR A 183 14.22 -7.48 5.76
CA THR A 183 13.14 -6.72 5.14
C THR A 183 13.24 -5.24 5.49
N GLN A 184 13.22 -4.37 4.49
CA GLN A 184 13.10 -2.93 4.64
C GLN A 184 11.61 -2.53 4.68
N ILE A 185 11.21 -1.74 5.68
CA ILE A 185 9.82 -1.33 5.90
C ILE A 185 9.71 0.19 5.74
N ALA A 186 8.73 0.61 4.94
CA ALA A 186 8.46 2.00 4.67
C ALA A 186 6.99 2.34 4.86
N ASN A 187 6.66 3.22 5.81
CA ASN A 187 5.38 3.91 5.83
C ASN A 187 5.52 5.16 4.95
N LEU A 188 4.78 5.19 3.83
CA LEU A 188 5.04 6.11 2.71
C LEU A 188 4.44 7.50 2.94
N GLY A 189 3.11 7.60 2.99
CA GLY A 189 2.38 8.85 2.91
C GLY A 189 2.29 9.41 1.48
N PRO A 190 1.69 10.62 1.31
CA PRO A 190 1.38 11.21 0.01
C PRO A 190 2.59 11.91 -0.64
N LYS A 191 3.71 11.22 -0.73
CA LYS A 191 4.96 11.72 -1.32
C LYS A 191 5.55 10.70 -2.26
N VAL A 192 6.42 11.15 -3.15
CA VAL A 192 7.24 10.30 -4.01
C VAL A 192 8.36 9.67 -3.20
N HIS A 193 8.42 8.35 -3.22
CA HIS A 193 9.51 7.57 -2.62
C HIS A 193 10.12 6.66 -3.67
N TRP A 194 11.45 6.67 -3.74
CA TRP A 194 12.22 5.84 -4.67
C TRP A 194 12.90 4.68 -3.98
N PHE A 195 12.86 3.52 -4.65
CA PHE A 195 13.55 2.30 -4.22
C PHE A 195 14.21 1.62 -5.42
N GLU A 196 15.40 1.09 -5.21
CA GLU A 196 16.06 0.21 -6.15
C GLU A 196 15.83 -1.24 -5.72
N VAL A 197 15.20 -2.03 -6.59
CA VAL A 197 14.87 -3.43 -6.32
C VAL A 197 15.68 -4.31 -7.26
N ASN A 198 16.37 -5.30 -6.69
CA ASN A 198 17.13 -6.26 -7.48
C ASN A 198 16.18 -7.34 -8.02
N THR A 199 16.16 -7.53 -9.34
CA THR A 199 15.39 -8.57 -10.03
C THR A 199 16.31 -9.65 -10.56
#